data_48e8e824928b99c71bbe54027fd4622c
#
_entry.id   48e8e824928b99c71bbe54027fd4622c
#
_cell.length_a   1.000
_cell.length_b   1.000
_cell.length_c   1.000
_cell.angle_alpha   90.00
_cell.angle_beta   90.00
_cell.angle_gamma   90.00
#
_symmetry.space_group_name_H-M   'P 1'
#
loop_
_entity.id
_entity.type
_entity.pdbx_description
1 polymer ?
#
loop_
_entity_poly.entity_id
_entity_poly.type
_entity_poly.pdbx_seq_one_letter_code
_entity_poly.pdbx_strand_id
1 'polypeptide(L)'
;MPPQIGLICALPQEHAHLLGAMSVTATHRIGDVEFSVGELDGHAAVLAVAGMGKVNVAVVATLLADRFGCAVIVFSGVGGGLDPDLDIGDVVIADRTIQHDAGVIEDAALRTYQAGHVPFLNPTDRFGYPADAALLDRVRNQLAGFTLPPLSRGAGGGDRSPRITYGTVLTGDQYLACEVTRERLHADLGGRAVEMEGGALSQVCESFGIPWLVIRALSDLAGREAHFDFAAFVDEVAAGSAAILRRLLPVLSARP
;
A
#
# COMPACT_ATOMS: atom_id res chain seq x y z
N MET A 1 23.75 12.94 -4.07
CA MET A 1 22.79 13.11 -2.96
C MET A 1 22.44 11.72 -2.46
N PRO A 2 22.10 11.53 -1.20
CA PRO A 2 21.53 10.25 -0.74
C PRO A 2 20.27 9.92 -1.53
N PRO A 3 19.94 8.63 -1.71
CA PRO A 3 18.70 8.25 -2.38
C PRO A 3 17.50 8.78 -1.59
N GLN A 4 16.57 9.41 -2.28
CA GLN A 4 15.37 9.99 -1.69
C GLN A 4 14.25 8.94 -1.66
N ILE A 5 13.56 8.83 -0.54
CA ILE A 5 12.44 7.91 -0.36
C ILE A 5 11.15 8.67 -0.67
N GLY A 6 10.34 8.19 -1.62
CA GLY A 6 8.97 8.65 -1.83
C GLY A 6 8.02 7.96 -0.85
N LEU A 7 7.32 8.73 -0.03
CA LEU A 7 6.32 8.23 0.91
C LEU A 7 4.94 8.71 0.49
N ILE A 8 4.03 7.79 0.23
CA ILE A 8 2.64 8.09 -0.08
C ILE A 8 1.77 7.54 1.05
N CYS A 9 0.87 8.39 1.56
CA CYS A 9 -0.16 8.00 2.50
C CYS A 9 -1.53 8.00 1.81
N ALA A 10 -2.38 7.04 2.18
CA ALA A 10 -3.76 7.02 1.74
C ALA A 10 -4.63 7.98 2.56
N LEU A 11 -4.32 8.12 3.85
CA LEU A 11 -5.14 8.83 4.82
C LEU A 11 -4.42 10.08 5.37
N PRO A 12 -5.17 11.16 5.64
CA PRO A 12 -4.62 12.37 6.28
C PRO A 12 -3.99 12.11 7.65
N GLN A 13 -4.51 11.14 8.41
CA GLN A 13 -3.99 10.77 9.74
C GLN A 13 -2.58 10.18 9.63
N GLU A 14 -2.34 9.25 8.68
CA GLU A 14 -1.00 8.69 8.44
C GLU A 14 -0.01 9.78 8.04
N HIS A 15 -0.45 10.66 7.13
CA HIS A 15 0.33 11.82 6.72
C HIS A 15 0.70 12.70 7.92
N ALA A 16 -0.25 13.00 8.81
CA ALA A 16 -0.02 13.84 9.98
C ALA A 16 1.03 13.23 10.93
N HIS A 17 0.97 11.90 11.17
CA HIS A 17 1.96 11.21 12.01
C HIS A 17 3.38 11.28 11.41
N LEU A 18 3.52 11.07 10.11
CA LEU A 18 4.82 11.14 9.45
C LEU A 18 5.33 12.58 9.33
N LEU A 19 4.46 13.52 8.98
CA LEU A 19 4.80 14.93 8.87
C LEU A 19 5.26 15.51 10.21
N GLY A 20 4.60 15.12 11.31
CA GLY A 20 4.97 15.51 12.66
C GLY A 20 6.35 15.03 13.11
N ALA A 21 6.86 13.94 12.51
CA ALA A 21 8.19 13.40 12.75
C ALA A 21 9.25 13.87 11.72
N MET A 22 8.81 14.57 10.67
CA MET A 22 9.67 14.97 9.56
C MET A 22 10.26 16.38 9.77
N SER A 23 11.54 16.55 9.48
CA SER A 23 12.17 17.87 9.38
C SER A 23 11.99 18.39 7.96
N VAL A 24 10.89 19.12 7.72
CA VAL A 24 10.55 19.66 6.39
C VAL A 24 11.47 20.81 6.03
N THR A 25 12.11 20.73 4.85
CA THR A 25 12.99 21.77 4.31
C THR A 25 12.35 22.57 3.17
N ALA A 26 11.39 21.94 2.45
CA ALA A 26 10.63 22.60 1.39
C ALA A 26 9.26 21.94 1.22
N THR A 27 8.31 22.73 0.75
CA THR A 27 6.98 22.26 0.35
C THR A 27 6.72 22.68 -1.09
N HIS A 28 6.30 21.75 -1.92
CA HIS A 28 5.95 21.98 -3.31
C HIS A 28 4.49 21.62 -3.55
N ARG A 29 3.76 22.49 -4.25
CA ARG A 29 2.41 22.22 -4.70
C ARG A 29 2.40 22.01 -6.21
N ILE A 30 1.96 20.84 -6.66
CA ILE A 30 1.86 20.50 -8.07
C ILE A 30 0.43 20.00 -8.32
N GLY A 31 -0.35 20.78 -9.08
CA GLY A 31 -1.80 20.57 -9.14
C GLY A 31 -2.42 20.73 -7.76
N ASP A 32 -3.21 19.75 -7.35
CA ASP A 32 -3.87 19.72 -6.04
C ASP A 32 -3.06 18.99 -4.95
N VAL A 33 -1.90 18.43 -5.33
CA VAL A 33 -1.07 17.64 -4.42
C VAL A 33 0.03 18.50 -3.80
N GLU A 34 0.19 18.35 -2.49
CA GLU A 34 1.28 18.93 -1.73
C GLU A 34 2.36 17.88 -1.44
N PHE A 35 3.62 18.22 -1.70
CA PHE A 35 4.79 17.39 -1.46
C PHE A 35 5.67 18.05 -0.41
N SER A 36 5.81 17.40 0.74
CA SER A 36 6.72 17.83 1.81
C SER A 36 8.08 17.17 1.63
N VAL A 37 9.11 17.97 1.33
CA VAL A 37 10.48 17.50 1.14
C VAL A 37 11.28 17.75 2.41
N GLY A 38 12.07 16.78 2.85
CA GLY A 38 12.89 16.93 4.05
C GLY A 38 13.54 15.62 4.49
N GLU A 39 13.69 15.48 5.80
CA GLU A 39 14.26 14.29 6.41
C GLU A 39 13.29 13.68 7.44
N LEU A 40 13.12 12.37 7.36
CA LEU A 40 12.41 11.57 8.36
C LEU A 40 13.44 10.67 9.07
N ASP A 41 13.65 10.88 10.36
CA ASP A 41 14.67 10.18 11.17
C ASP A 41 16.08 10.19 10.51
N GLY A 42 16.48 11.31 9.89
CA GLY A 42 17.78 11.46 9.22
C GLY A 42 17.86 10.87 7.81
N HIS A 43 16.74 10.37 7.25
CA HIS A 43 16.66 9.85 5.89
C HIS A 43 15.92 10.84 4.97
N ALA A 44 16.51 11.14 3.81
CA ALA A 44 15.90 12.05 2.84
C ALA A 44 14.58 11.46 2.31
N ALA A 45 13.50 12.21 2.42
CA ALA A 45 12.16 11.75 2.06
C ALA A 45 11.32 12.84 1.40
N VAL A 46 10.40 12.44 0.54
CA VAL A 46 9.30 13.25 0.04
C VAL A 46 8.00 12.59 0.45
N LEU A 47 7.17 13.31 1.19
CA LEU A 47 5.90 12.83 1.71
C LEU A 47 4.74 13.50 0.97
N ALA A 48 3.74 12.71 0.56
CA ALA A 48 2.53 13.20 -0.08
C ALA A 48 1.30 12.35 0.28
N VAL A 49 0.11 12.95 0.16
CA VAL A 49 -1.17 12.24 0.18
C VAL A 49 -1.66 12.10 -1.25
N ALA A 50 -1.97 10.87 -1.68
CA ALA A 50 -2.44 10.63 -3.04
C ALA A 50 -3.95 10.88 -3.22
N GLY A 51 -4.75 10.61 -2.20
CA GLY A 51 -6.19 10.41 -2.35
C GLY A 51 -6.52 9.00 -2.86
N MET A 52 -7.81 8.70 -2.96
CA MET A 52 -8.28 7.37 -3.34
C MET A 52 -8.23 7.14 -4.85
N GLY A 53 -7.92 5.89 -5.23
CA GLY A 53 -8.05 5.37 -6.59
C GLY A 53 -6.78 5.41 -7.43
N LYS A 54 -6.79 4.59 -8.46
CA LYS A 54 -5.64 4.30 -9.32
C LYS A 54 -5.06 5.53 -10.01
N VAL A 55 -5.91 6.43 -10.50
CA VAL A 55 -5.46 7.64 -11.22
C VAL A 55 -4.72 8.58 -10.27
N ASN A 56 -5.25 8.81 -9.07
CA ASN A 56 -4.66 9.71 -8.09
C ASN A 56 -3.25 9.24 -7.68
N VAL A 57 -3.12 7.97 -7.33
CA VAL A 57 -1.80 7.43 -6.95
C VAL A 57 -0.83 7.42 -8.13
N ALA A 58 -1.29 7.14 -9.36
CA ALA A 58 -0.44 7.15 -10.54
C ALA A 58 0.17 8.54 -10.80
N VAL A 59 -0.61 9.60 -10.62
CA VAL A 59 -0.12 10.99 -10.72
C VAL A 59 0.95 11.26 -9.67
N VAL A 60 0.68 10.93 -8.40
CA VAL A 60 1.63 11.18 -7.30
C VAL A 60 2.90 10.36 -7.47
N ALA A 61 2.79 9.07 -7.79
CA ALA A 61 3.94 8.20 -8.01
C ALA A 61 4.81 8.67 -9.18
N THR A 62 4.20 9.11 -10.29
CA THR A 62 4.92 9.68 -11.44
C THR A 62 5.70 10.92 -11.02
N LEU A 63 5.10 11.83 -10.25
CA LEU A 63 5.77 13.04 -9.78
C LEU A 63 6.92 12.72 -8.82
N LEU A 64 6.75 11.74 -7.92
CA LEU A 64 7.81 11.29 -7.02
C LEU A 64 9.00 10.70 -7.81
N ALA A 65 8.71 9.91 -8.85
CA ALA A 65 9.72 9.32 -9.70
C ALA A 65 10.46 10.36 -10.56
N ASP A 66 9.71 11.14 -11.33
CA ASP A 66 10.25 12.03 -12.36
C ASP A 66 10.74 13.38 -11.79
N ARG A 67 9.92 14.01 -10.95
CA ARG A 67 10.19 15.37 -10.48
C ARG A 67 11.09 15.40 -9.25
N PHE A 68 10.92 14.45 -8.34
CA PHE A 68 11.68 14.39 -7.09
C PHE A 68 12.81 13.35 -7.13
N GLY A 69 12.88 12.49 -8.16
CA GLY A 69 13.95 11.52 -8.32
C GLY A 69 14.02 10.50 -7.19
N CYS A 70 12.86 10.10 -6.64
CA CYS A 70 12.81 9.10 -5.59
C CYS A 70 13.36 7.76 -6.08
N ALA A 71 14.25 7.16 -5.30
CA ALA A 71 14.90 5.88 -5.63
C ALA A 71 14.08 4.65 -5.21
N VAL A 72 13.11 4.84 -4.34
CA VAL A 72 12.13 3.85 -3.88
C VAL A 72 10.84 4.60 -3.53
N ILE A 73 9.69 3.99 -3.80
CA ILE A 73 8.40 4.57 -3.40
C ILE A 73 7.66 3.59 -2.49
N VAL A 74 7.22 4.08 -1.34
CA VAL A 74 6.45 3.33 -0.35
C VAL A 74 5.07 3.92 -0.24
N PHE A 75 4.05 3.08 -0.31
CA PHE A 75 2.67 3.47 -0.10
C PHE A 75 2.08 2.73 1.11
N SER A 76 1.72 3.50 2.11
CA SER A 76 1.04 3.02 3.31
C SER A 76 -0.43 3.40 3.30
N GLY A 77 -1.27 2.54 3.82
CA GLY A 77 -2.71 2.78 3.89
C GLY A 77 -3.48 1.64 4.52
N VAL A 78 -4.79 1.75 4.45
CA VAL A 78 -5.72 0.71 4.89
C VAL A 78 -6.25 -0.10 3.70
N GLY A 79 -6.86 -1.26 3.99
CA GLY A 79 -7.51 -2.10 3.00
C GLY A 79 -8.42 -3.12 3.64
N GLY A 80 -9.27 -3.76 2.84
CA GLY A 80 -10.13 -4.86 3.27
C GLY A 80 -9.40 -6.20 3.26
N GLY A 81 -9.61 -7.02 4.29
CA GLY A 81 -9.05 -8.36 4.40
C GLY A 81 -9.79 -9.36 3.50
N LEU A 82 -9.06 -10.06 2.64
CA LEU A 82 -9.60 -11.14 1.80
C LEU A 82 -9.33 -12.52 2.41
N ASP A 83 -8.14 -12.72 2.94
CA ASP A 83 -7.69 -13.97 3.53
C ASP A 83 -8.46 -14.25 4.83
N PRO A 84 -9.14 -15.41 4.96
CA PRO A 84 -9.92 -15.75 6.15
C PRO A 84 -9.10 -15.92 7.43
N ASP A 85 -7.78 -16.12 7.32
CA ASP A 85 -6.87 -16.28 8.45
C ASP A 85 -6.40 -14.94 9.03
N LEU A 86 -6.79 -13.81 8.41
CA LEU A 86 -6.43 -12.47 8.85
C LEU A 86 -7.59 -11.78 9.55
N ASP A 87 -7.24 -10.91 10.48
CA ASP A 87 -8.17 -10.12 11.28
C ASP A 87 -7.95 -8.61 11.09
N ILE A 88 -8.89 -7.82 11.57
CA ILE A 88 -8.79 -6.35 11.62
C ILE A 88 -7.51 -5.95 12.37
N GLY A 89 -6.80 -5.00 11.82
CA GLY A 89 -5.51 -4.50 12.31
C GLY A 89 -4.30 -5.29 11.82
N ASP A 90 -4.45 -6.52 11.33
CA ASP A 90 -3.33 -7.23 10.70
C ASP A 90 -2.79 -6.42 9.51
N VAL A 91 -1.50 -6.52 9.27
CA VAL A 91 -0.82 -5.77 8.20
C VAL A 91 -0.36 -6.73 7.11
N VAL A 92 -0.70 -6.40 5.87
CA VAL A 92 -0.22 -7.10 4.68
C VAL A 92 0.81 -6.21 3.98
N ILE A 93 2.03 -6.71 3.84
CA ILE A 93 3.06 -6.13 2.98
C ILE A 93 3.01 -6.88 1.65
N ALA A 94 2.79 -6.15 0.56
CA ALA A 94 2.62 -6.76 -0.74
C ALA A 94 3.95 -7.35 -1.25
N ASP A 95 3.95 -8.64 -1.56
CA ASP A 95 4.98 -9.29 -2.38
C ASP A 95 4.63 -9.22 -3.87
N ARG A 96 3.34 -9.01 -4.17
CA ARG A 96 2.79 -8.78 -5.50
C ARG A 96 1.54 -7.92 -5.40
N THR A 97 1.29 -7.10 -6.41
CA THR A 97 0.00 -6.44 -6.60
C THR A 97 -0.66 -6.90 -7.89
N ILE A 98 -2.00 -6.99 -7.90
CA ILE A 98 -2.79 -7.34 -9.08
C ILE A 98 -3.95 -6.34 -9.18
N GLN A 99 -4.15 -5.73 -10.34
CA GLN A 99 -5.35 -4.95 -10.60
C GLN A 99 -6.49 -5.91 -10.97
N HIS A 100 -7.33 -6.26 -9.99
CA HIS A 100 -8.36 -7.29 -10.15
C HIS A 100 -9.52 -6.87 -11.06
N ASP A 101 -9.68 -5.57 -11.28
CA ASP A 101 -10.70 -4.96 -12.13
C ASP A 101 -10.22 -4.69 -13.58
N ALA A 102 -8.99 -5.07 -13.91
CA ALA A 102 -8.44 -5.04 -15.26
C ALA A 102 -8.62 -6.39 -15.96
N GLY A 103 -9.07 -6.40 -17.19
CA GLY A 103 -9.25 -7.65 -17.93
C GLY A 103 -10.29 -7.58 -19.04
N VAL A 104 -10.88 -8.73 -19.36
CA VAL A 104 -11.88 -8.88 -20.40
C VAL A 104 -13.19 -9.36 -19.79
N ILE A 105 -14.29 -8.74 -20.18
CA ILE A 105 -15.64 -9.19 -19.79
C ILE A 105 -16.13 -10.20 -20.86
N GLU A 106 -16.29 -11.44 -20.43
CA GLU A 106 -16.84 -12.55 -21.23
C GLU A 106 -17.98 -13.19 -20.43
N ASP A 107 -19.09 -13.49 -21.08
CA ASP A 107 -20.27 -14.11 -20.47
C ASP A 107 -20.74 -13.42 -19.17
N ALA A 108 -20.76 -12.08 -19.19
CA ALA A 108 -21.11 -11.21 -18.05
C ALA A 108 -20.18 -11.32 -16.82
N ALA A 109 -19.03 -11.97 -16.96
CA ALA A 109 -18.02 -12.08 -15.91
C ALA A 109 -16.70 -11.41 -16.35
N LEU A 110 -16.03 -10.76 -15.42
CA LEU A 110 -14.70 -10.23 -15.65
C LEU A 110 -13.68 -11.37 -15.48
N ARG A 111 -12.95 -11.67 -16.54
CA ARG A 111 -11.73 -12.46 -16.48
C ARG A 111 -10.55 -11.50 -16.30
N THR A 112 -10.01 -11.46 -15.10
CA THR A 112 -8.86 -10.61 -14.76
C THR A 112 -7.66 -10.94 -15.66
N TYR A 113 -7.02 -9.90 -16.18
CA TYR A 113 -5.83 -10.00 -17.02
C TYR A 113 -4.82 -8.92 -16.60
N GLN A 114 -3.59 -9.03 -17.11
CA GLN A 114 -2.56 -8.01 -16.81
C GLN A 114 -3.03 -6.61 -17.21
N ALA A 115 -2.99 -5.67 -16.27
CA ALA A 115 -3.36 -4.28 -16.53
C ALA A 115 -2.52 -3.69 -17.67
N GLY A 116 -3.17 -2.95 -18.58
CA GLY A 116 -2.55 -2.42 -19.79
C GLY A 116 -2.46 -3.42 -20.95
N HIS A 117 -2.96 -4.65 -20.78
CA HIS A 117 -2.94 -5.71 -21.79
C HIS A 117 -4.31 -6.32 -22.01
N VAL A 118 -4.52 -6.85 -23.23
CA VAL A 118 -5.66 -7.69 -23.57
C VAL A 118 -5.17 -8.90 -24.40
N PRO A 119 -5.75 -10.10 -24.22
CA PRO A 119 -5.22 -11.35 -24.80
C PRO A 119 -5.10 -11.35 -26.33
N PHE A 120 -5.97 -10.61 -27.01
CA PHE A 120 -6.07 -10.63 -28.48
C PHE A 120 -5.32 -9.47 -29.18
N LEU A 121 -4.83 -8.46 -28.42
CA LEU A 121 -4.14 -7.30 -29.01
C LEU A 121 -2.68 -7.23 -28.59
N ASN A 122 -2.40 -7.31 -27.31
CA ASN A 122 -1.06 -7.25 -26.74
C ASN A 122 -0.91 -8.29 -25.61
N PRO A 123 -0.90 -9.60 -25.98
CA PRO A 123 -0.86 -10.68 -24.99
C PRO A 123 0.42 -10.65 -24.17
N THR A 124 0.32 -11.14 -22.93
CA THR A 124 1.46 -11.30 -22.03
C THR A 124 1.22 -12.49 -21.11
N ASP A 125 2.31 -13.18 -20.74
CA ASP A 125 2.30 -14.22 -19.70
C ASP A 125 2.49 -13.62 -18.30
N ARG A 126 2.73 -12.32 -18.20
CA ARG A 126 2.84 -11.63 -16.93
C ARG A 126 1.47 -11.51 -16.26
N PHE A 127 1.47 -11.64 -14.93
CA PHE A 127 0.26 -11.45 -14.14
C PHE A 127 0.59 -10.76 -12.83
N GLY A 128 0.13 -9.51 -12.72
CA GLY A 128 0.45 -8.62 -11.62
C GLY A 128 1.88 -8.07 -11.66
N TYR A 129 2.23 -7.35 -10.63
CA TYR A 129 3.51 -6.68 -10.45
C TYR A 129 4.19 -7.26 -9.21
N PRO A 130 5.25 -8.07 -9.33
CA PRO A 130 6.01 -8.55 -8.18
C PRO A 130 6.84 -7.41 -7.60
N ALA A 131 6.93 -7.35 -6.28
CA ALA A 131 7.85 -6.45 -5.60
C ALA A 131 9.29 -6.95 -5.77
N ASP A 132 10.26 -6.03 -5.65
CA ASP A 132 11.68 -6.39 -5.71
C ASP A 132 12.05 -7.38 -4.60
N ALA A 133 12.56 -8.55 -4.97
CA ALA A 133 12.83 -9.64 -4.03
C ALA A 133 13.91 -9.26 -3.01
N ALA A 134 14.95 -8.54 -3.44
CA ALA A 134 16.04 -8.12 -2.55
C ALA A 134 15.55 -7.06 -1.55
N LEU A 135 14.67 -6.15 -1.98
CA LEU A 135 14.01 -5.20 -1.09
C LEU A 135 13.13 -5.94 -0.07
N LEU A 136 12.31 -6.89 -0.51
CA LEU A 136 11.45 -7.66 0.39
C LEU A 136 12.23 -8.45 1.44
N ASP A 137 13.35 -9.04 1.05
CA ASP A 137 14.21 -9.76 2.01
C ASP A 137 14.82 -8.82 3.05
N ARG A 138 15.25 -7.63 2.65
CA ARG A 138 15.69 -6.60 3.60
C ARG A 138 14.57 -6.15 4.53
N VAL A 139 13.35 -5.96 3.99
CA VAL A 139 12.16 -5.59 4.77
C VAL A 139 11.81 -6.68 5.78
N ARG A 140 11.80 -7.96 5.37
CA ARG A 140 11.55 -9.10 6.28
C ARG A 140 12.56 -9.16 7.41
N ASN A 141 13.84 -9.01 7.09
CA ASN A 141 14.91 -9.01 8.09
C ASN A 141 14.80 -7.84 9.06
N GLN A 142 14.47 -6.64 8.55
CA GLN A 142 14.34 -5.43 9.37
C GLN A 142 13.13 -5.47 10.31
N LEU A 143 12.06 -6.15 9.91
CA LEU A 143 10.84 -6.34 10.70
C LEU A 143 10.85 -7.62 11.55
N ALA A 144 11.91 -8.43 11.48
CA ALA A 144 12.01 -9.64 12.28
C ALA A 144 11.96 -9.30 13.78
N GLY A 145 10.99 -9.88 14.49
CA GLY A 145 10.75 -9.60 15.92
C GLY A 145 10.11 -8.24 16.23
N PHE A 146 9.80 -7.44 15.22
CA PHE A 146 9.04 -6.21 15.43
C PHE A 146 7.56 -6.54 15.63
N THR A 147 6.95 -5.96 16.65
CA THR A 147 5.52 -6.17 16.99
C THR A 147 4.82 -4.82 17.11
N LEU A 148 3.59 -4.78 16.65
CA LEU A 148 2.68 -3.66 16.89
C LEU A 148 1.94 -3.83 18.22
N PRO A 149 1.59 -2.74 18.91
CA PRO A 149 0.72 -2.83 20.08
C PRO A 149 -0.66 -3.37 19.66
N PRO A 150 -1.37 -4.09 20.59
CA PRO A 150 -2.76 -4.44 20.36
C PRO A 150 -3.61 -3.19 20.08
N LEU A 151 -4.56 -3.29 19.16
CA LEU A 151 -5.55 -2.24 18.97
C LEU A 151 -6.49 -2.19 20.17
N SER A 152 -6.95 -0.99 20.52
CA SER A 152 -7.96 -0.83 21.56
C SER A 152 -9.29 -1.52 21.16
N ARG A 153 -10.11 -1.84 22.16
CA ARG A 153 -11.44 -2.41 21.91
C ARG A 153 -12.33 -1.46 21.10
N GLY A 154 -12.16 -0.15 21.30
CA GLY A 154 -12.87 0.87 20.51
C GLY A 154 -12.51 0.82 19.03
N ALA A 155 -11.27 0.52 18.70
CA ALA A 155 -10.77 0.35 17.35
C ALA A 155 -11.01 -1.08 16.78
N GLY A 156 -11.88 -1.87 17.38
CA GLY A 156 -12.18 -3.23 16.91
C GLY A 156 -11.13 -4.27 17.31
N GLY A 157 -10.17 -3.91 18.16
CA GLY A 157 -9.12 -4.80 18.61
C GLY A 157 -9.50 -5.66 19.82
N GLY A 158 -8.58 -6.54 20.19
CA GLY A 158 -8.64 -7.42 21.36
C GLY A 158 -7.31 -7.48 22.06
N ASP A 159 -7.06 -8.57 22.77
CA ASP A 159 -5.80 -8.76 23.53
C ASP A 159 -4.63 -9.20 22.62
N ARG A 160 -4.88 -9.38 21.32
CA ARG A 160 -3.89 -9.83 20.32
C ARG A 160 -3.21 -8.65 19.63
N SER A 161 -1.89 -8.69 19.54
CA SER A 161 -1.15 -7.79 18.66
C SER A 161 -1.43 -8.08 17.18
N PRO A 162 -1.55 -7.05 16.33
CA PRO A 162 -1.62 -7.23 14.88
C PRO A 162 -0.43 -8.00 14.32
N ARG A 163 -0.68 -8.90 13.39
CA ARG A 163 0.37 -9.65 12.69
C ARG A 163 0.85 -8.86 11.48
N ILE A 164 2.14 -8.89 11.20
CA ILE A 164 2.70 -8.41 9.95
C ILE A 164 2.92 -9.61 9.03
N THR A 165 2.25 -9.62 7.89
CA THR A 165 2.24 -10.72 6.94
C THR A 165 2.64 -10.24 5.54
N TYR A 166 2.92 -11.18 4.64
CA TYR A 166 3.32 -10.90 3.26
C TYR A 166 2.40 -11.64 2.31
N GLY A 167 2.09 -11.05 1.16
CA GLY A 167 1.27 -11.71 0.15
C GLY A 167 0.69 -10.76 -0.89
N THR A 168 -0.16 -11.30 -1.74
CA THR A 168 -0.75 -10.56 -2.85
C THR A 168 -1.78 -9.55 -2.35
N VAL A 169 -1.63 -8.29 -2.77
CA VAL A 169 -2.61 -7.22 -2.56
C VAL A 169 -3.34 -6.96 -3.89
N LEU A 170 -4.67 -7.00 -3.85
CA LEU A 170 -5.51 -6.75 -5.01
C LEU A 170 -5.95 -5.29 -5.05
N THR A 171 -5.93 -4.71 -6.24
CA THR A 171 -6.32 -3.30 -6.47
C THR A 171 -7.50 -3.21 -7.41
N GLY A 172 -8.47 -2.34 -7.10
CA GLY A 172 -9.56 -1.98 -8.01
C GLY A 172 -10.21 -0.67 -7.60
N ASP A 173 -10.71 0.11 -8.57
CA ASP A 173 -11.41 1.38 -8.29
C ASP A 173 -12.84 1.15 -7.75
N GLN A 174 -12.98 0.20 -6.82
CA GLN A 174 -14.25 -0.21 -6.23
C GLN A 174 -14.04 -0.51 -4.74
N TYR A 175 -14.90 0.08 -3.90
CA TYR A 175 -14.97 -0.33 -2.51
C TYR A 175 -15.67 -1.69 -2.41
N LEU A 176 -14.99 -2.68 -1.86
CA LEU A 176 -15.51 -4.04 -1.76
C LEU A 176 -16.27 -4.24 -0.43
N ALA A 177 -17.58 -4.45 -0.52
CA ALA A 177 -18.46 -4.75 0.61
C ALA A 177 -19.35 -5.97 0.26
N CYS A 178 -18.73 -7.09 -0.19
CA CYS A 178 -19.45 -8.26 -0.66
C CYS A 178 -18.66 -9.54 -0.34
N GLU A 179 -19.19 -10.37 0.56
CA GLU A 179 -18.54 -11.60 1.00
C GLU A 179 -18.27 -12.58 -0.13
N VAL A 180 -19.24 -12.78 -1.02
CA VAL A 180 -19.08 -13.66 -2.19
C VAL A 180 -17.94 -13.20 -3.10
N THR A 181 -17.82 -11.90 -3.32
CA THR A 181 -16.73 -11.35 -4.12
C THR A 181 -15.40 -11.46 -3.39
N ARG A 182 -15.37 -11.23 -2.07
CA ARG A 182 -14.20 -11.43 -1.22
C ARG A 182 -13.64 -12.85 -1.34
N GLU A 183 -14.51 -13.85 -1.14
CA GLU A 183 -14.13 -15.27 -1.23
C GLU A 183 -13.61 -15.62 -2.63
N ARG A 184 -14.29 -15.16 -3.67
CA ARG A 184 -13.88 -15.37 -5.06
C ARG A 184 -12.50 -14.75 -5.35
N LEU A 185 -12.28 -13.50 -4.96
CA LEU A 185 -11.00 -12.82 -5.19
C LEU A 185 -9.85 -13.49 -4.43
N HIS A 186 -10.10 -13.98 -3.22
CA HIS A 186 -9.13 -14.78 -2.48
C HIS A 186 -8.84 -16.11 -3.18
N ALA A 187 -9.86 -16.85 -3.56
CA ALA A 187 -9.73 -18.17 -4.19
C ALA A 187 -9.06 -18.09 -5.58
N ASP A 188 -9.50 -17.14 -6.43
CA ASP A 188 -9.08 -17.09 -7.83
C ASP A 188 -7.70 -16.40 -8.00
N LEU A 189 -7.40 -15.39 -7.17
CA LEU A 189 -6.23 -14.54 -7.34
C LEU A 189 -5.22 -14.64 -6.18
N GLY A 190 -5.52 -15.41 -5.14
CA GLY A 190 -4.67 -15.53 -3.95
C GLY A 190 -4.51 -14.23 -3.17
N GLY A 191 -5.46 -13.29 -3.33
CA GLY A 191 -5.43 -12.00 -2.65
C GLY A 191 -5.54 -12.14 -1.14
N ARG A 192 -4.69 -11.47 -0.39
CA ARG A 192 -4.77 -11.39 1.06
C ARG A 192 -5.44 -10.12 1.54
N ALA A 193 -5.28 -9.04 0.79
CA ALA A 193 -5.96 -7.77 1.02
C ALA A 193 -6.44 -7.18 -0.31
N VAL A 194 -7.44 -6.30 -0.24
CA VAL A 194 -7.96 -5.51 -1.37
C VAL A 194 -7.94 -4.03 -1.00
N GLU A 195 -7.58 -3.20 -1.96
CA GLU A 195 -7.50 -1.75 -1.83
C GLU A 195 -7.64 -1.08 -3.21
N MET A 196 -7.35 0.22 -3.36
CA MET A 196 -7.72 0.96 -4.55
C MET A 196 -6.52 1.59 -5.30
N GLU A 197 -5.26 1.37 -4.90
CA GLU A 197 -4.11 2.15 -5.37
C GLU A 197 -2.87 1.33 -5.74
N GLY A 198 -2.52 0.33 -4.93
CA GLY A 198 -1.22 -0.33 -4.96
C GLY A 198 -0.81 -0.91 -6.31
N GLY A 199 -1.76 -1.47 -7.06
CA GLY A 199 -1.50 -2.00 -8.39
C GLY A 199 -1.12 -0.93 -9.41
N ALA A 200 -1.72 0.27 -9.30
CA ALA A 200 -1.35 1.39 -10.18
C ALA A 200 0.00 2.00 -9.78
N LEU A 201 0.28 2.11 -8.48
CA LEU A 201 1.61 2.47 -7.99
C LEU A 201 2.68 1.56 -8.57
N SER A 202 2.49 0.25 -8.43
CA SER A 202 3.45 -0.76 -8.89
C SER A 202 3.69 -0.68 -10.40
N GLN A 203 2.62 -0.45 -11.17
CA GLN A 203 2.69 -0.26 -12.62
C GLN A 203 3.53 0.97 -13.01
N VAL A 204 3.34 2.09 -12.31
CA VAL A 204 4.14 3.30 -12.52
C VAL A 204 5.60 3.04 -12.14
N CYS A 205 5.85 2.49 -10.94
CA CYS A 205 7.20 2.21 -10.48
C CYS A 205 7.97 1.28 -11.41
N GLU A 206 7.29 0.26 -11.97
CA GLU A 206 7.89 -0.61 -12.97
C GLU A 206 8.28 0.16 -14.23
N SER A 207 7.44 1.08 -14.71
CA SER A 207 7.73 1.90 -15.89
C SER A 207 8.96 2.80 -15.71
N PHE A 208 9.26 3.19 -14.47
CA PHE A 208 10.43 3.99 -14.11
C PHE A 208 11.63 3.15 -13.63
N GLY A 209 11.48 1.82 -13.50
CA GLY A 209 12.53 0.95 -12.95
C GLY A 209 12.82 1.22 -11.48
N ILE A 210 11.83 1.66 -10.70
CA ILE A 210 11.96 2.03 -9.29
C ILE A 210 11.35 0.93 -8.42
N PRO A 211 12.06 0.40 -7.41
CA PRO A 211 11.46 -0.50 -6.44
C PRO A 211 10.36 0.18 -5.64
N TRP A 212 9.36 -0.60 -5.26
CA TRP A 212 8.20 -0.12 -4.53
C TRP A 212 7.86 -1.02 -3.34
N LEU A 213 7.13 -0.48 -2.38
CA LEU A 213 6.56 -1.23 -1.26
C LEU A 213 5.12 -0.74 -1.01
N VAL A 214 4.18 -1.67 -0.91
CA VAL A 214 2.78 -1.41 -0.53
C VAL A 214 2.50 -2.09 0.79
N ILE A 215 2.02 -1.31 1.76
CA ILE A 215 1.71 -1.75 3.13
C ILE A 215 0.25 -1.44 3.39
N ARG A 216 -0.52 -2.42 3.82
CA ARG A 216 -1.95 -2.27 4.12
C ARG A 216 -2.29 -2.84 5.48
N ALA A 217 -2.84 -2.00 6.35
CA ALA A 217 -3.48 -2.45 7.57
C ALA A 217 -4.96 -2.76 7.28
N LEU A 218 -5.46 -3.88 7.76
CA LEU A 218 -6.81 -4.32 7.48
C LEU A 218 -7.82 -3.54 8.32
N SER A 219 -8.62 -2.67 7.67
CA SER A 219 -9.65 -1.86 8.32
C SER A 219 -10.98 -2.59 8.47
N ASP A 220 -11.21 -3.57 7.64
CA ASP A 220 -12.43 -4.37 7.55
C ASP A 220 -12.12 -5.72 6.91
N LEU A 221 -13.10 -6.58 6.84
CA LEU A 221 -12.98 -7.90 6.20
C LEU A 221 -13.76 -7.98 4.88
N ALA A 222 -13.83 -6.87 4.14
CA ALA A 222 -14.34 -6.77 2.77
C ALA A 222 -15.73 -7.40 2.55
N GLY A 223 -16.66 -7.24 3.50
CA GLY A 223 -18.03 -7.79 3.42
C GLY A 223 -18.62 -8.20 4.76
N ARG A 224 -17.82 -8.26 5.81
CA ARG A 224 -18.33 -8.42 7.18
C ARG A 224 -18.39 -7.06 7.85
N GLU A 225 -19.58 -6.68 8.31
CA GLU A 225 -19.75 -5.45 9.08
C GLU A 225 -18.92 -5.51 10.37
N ALA A 226 -18.03 -4.56 10.54
CA ALA A 226 -17.30 -4.37 11.79
C ALA A 226 -17.97 -3.24 12.57
N HIS A 227 -18.53 -3.55 13.73
CA HIS A 227 -19.07 -2.56 14.64
C HIS A 227 -17.96 -2.02 15.55
N PHE A 228 -17.20 -1.05 15.07
CA PHE A 228 -16.16 -0.38 15.85
C PHE A 228 -16.11 1.12 15.50
N ASP A 229 -15.45 1.91 16.34
CA ASP A 229 -15.19 3.30 16.06
C ASP A 229 -14.11 3.42 14.99
N PHE A 230 -14.53 3.65 13.75
CA PHE A 230 -13.63 3.77 12.60
C PHE A 230 -12.63 4.91 12.77
N ALA A 231 -12.99 6.01 13.45
CA ALA A 231 -12.08 7.12 13.69
C ALA A 231 -10.96 6.73 14.67
N ALA A 232 -11.31 6.04 15.77
CA ALA A 232 -10.31 5.49 16.70
C ALA A 232 -9.41 4.44 16.03
N PHE A 233 -9.99 3.56 15.18
CA PHE A 233 -9.23 2.59 14.40
C PHE A 233 -8.21 3.27 13.50
N VAL A 234 -8.62 4.26 12.71
CA VAL A 234 -7.75 4.95 11.76
C VAL A 234 -6.57 5.62 12.46
N ASP A 235 -6.79 6.24 13.61
CA ASP A 235 -5.71 6.91 14.36
C ASP A 235 -4.68 5.90 14.90
N GLU A 236 -5.13 4.80 15.51
CA GLU A 236 -4.25 3.75 16.02
C GLU A 236 -3.46 3.04 14.90
N VAL A 237 -4.11 2.76 13.78
CA VAL A 237 -3.48 2.13 12.61
C VAL A 237 -2.50 3.08 11.94
N ALA A 238 -2.82 4.37 11.85
CA ALA A 238 -1.92 5.39 11.32
C ALA A 238 -0.61 5.46 12.13
N ALA A 239 -0.72 5.41 13.47
CA ALA A 239 0.45 5.34 14.34
C ALA A 239 1.27 4.06 14.12
N GLY A 240 0.61 2.90 13.98
CA GLY A 240 1.23 1.62 13.66
C GLY A 240 1.95 1.63 12.30
N SER A 241 1.29 2.14 11.27
CA SER A 241 1.85 2.30 9.93
C SER A 241 3.08 3.21 9.94
N ALA A 242 3.02 4.34 10.63
CA ALA A 242 4.15 5.24 10.78
C ALA A 242 5.32 4.55 11.50
N ALA A 243 5.06 3.74 12.52
CA ALA A 243 6.09 2.98 13.23
C ALA A 243 6.77 1.94 12.30
N ILE A 244 6.00 1.23 11.47
CA ILE A 244 6.56 0.31 10.46
C ILE A 244 7.43 1.09 9.48
N LEU A 245 6.93 2.18 8.89
CA LEU A 245 7.66 2.98 7.93
C LEU A 245 8.98 3.49 8.51
N ARG A 246 8.96 4.07 9.70
CA ARG A 246 10.16 4.57 10.37
C ARG A 246 11.17 3.45 10.63
N ARG A 247 10.70 2.25 11.02
CA ARG A 247 11.56 1.08 11.19
C ARG A 247 12.23 0.65 9.88
N LEU A 248 11.58 0.88 8.72
CA LEU A 248 12.08 0.49 7.42
C LEU A 248 13.02 1.51 6.75
N LEU A 249 13.07 2.77 7.21
CA LEU A 249 13.88 3.82 6.59
C LEU A 249 15.34 3.41 6.31
N PRO A 250 16.07 2.73 7.22
CA PRO A 250 17.45 2.34 6.96
C PRO A 250 17.62 1.41 5.75
N VAL A 251 16.66 0.50 5.51
CA VAL A 251 16.71 -0.46 4.39
C VAL A 251 16.17 0.14 3.09
N LEU A 252 15.30 1.15 3.19
CA LEU A 252 14.77 1.88 2.04
C LEU A 252 15.78 2.89 1.48
N SER A 253 16.62 3.48 2.33
CA SER A 253 17.68 4.40 1.93
C SER A 253 18.98 3.72 1.49
N ALA A 254 19.11 2.41 1.70
CA ALA A 254 20.26 1.67 1.23
C ALA A 254 20.25 1.61 -0.30
N ARG A 255 21.39 1.90 -0.93
CA ARG A 255 21.55 1.69 -2.37
C ARG A 255 21.43 0.20 -2.70
N PRO A 256 20.77 -0.15 -3.82
CA PRO A 256 20.69 -1.52 -4.29
C PRO A 256 22.08 -2.13 -4.55
#